data_8ebaf8b6a9f33d60df41d4fd7ae0e270
#
_entry.id   8ebaf8b6a9f33d60df41d4fd7ae0e270
#
_cell.length_a   1.000
_cell.length_b   1.000
_cell.length_c   1.000
_cell.angle_alpha   90.00
_cell.angle_beta   90.00
_cell.angle_gamma   90.00
#
_symmetry.space_group_name_H-M   'P 1'
#
loop_
_entity.id
_entity.type
_entity.pdbx_description
1 polymer ?
#
loop_
_entity_poly.entity_id
_entity_poly.type
_entity_poly.pdbx_seq_one_letter_code
_entity_poly.pdbx_strand_id
1 'polypeptide(L)'
;RTSVYSAGCPHRCPGCHNPQSWDICNGKKMSLNEILSVIKSNDFDNVTFSGGDPFFQPEAFTKLARRIKEETSKNIWCYTGYLYEEIVASARLSLLLPYIDVLVDGRFIETQKDTSLFFRGSRNQRLIDVPVSLRQDRAVEFVYDPVSV
;
A
#
# COMPACT_ATOMS: atom_id res chain seq x y z
N ARG A 1 -6.16 -12.09 1.77
CA ARG A 1 -6.47 -10.68 1.49
C ARG A 1 -6.75 -10.49 0.00
N THR A 2 -7.60 -9.56 -0.32
CA THR A 2 -7.83 -9.15 -1.71
C THR A 2 -6.78 -8.10 -2.09
N SER A 3 -5.99 -8.40 -3.10
CA SER A 3 -4.91 -7.50 -3.54
C SER A 3 -5.33 -6.71 -4.78
N VAL A 4 -5.15 -5.40 -4.71
CA VAL A 4 -5.32 -4.49 -5.85
C VAL A 4 -3.94 -4.05 -6.28
N TYR A 5 -3.56 -4.41 -7.51
CA TYR A 5 -2.23 -4.13 -8.04
C TYR A 5 -2.26 -2.86 -8.89
N SER A 6 -1.47 -1.86 -8.50
CA SER A 6 -1.28 -0.64 -9.27
C SER A 6 -0.35 -0.87 -10.45
N ALA A 7 -0.63 -0.28 -11.58
CA ALA A 7 0.34 -0.12 -12.65
C ALA A 7 1.02 1.26 -12.52
N GLY A 8 2.33 1.30 -12.78
CA GLY A 8 3.15 2.48 -12.65
C GLY A 8 3.94 2.51 -11.34
N CYS A 9 5.23 2.65 -11.45
CA CYS A 9 6.12 2.78 -10.32
C CYS A 9 7.36 3.60 -10.73
N PRO A 10 7.65 4.71 -10.05
CA PRO A 10 8.79 5.56 -10.41
C PRO A 10 10.12 5.07 -9.85
N HIS A 11 10.10 4.12 -8.92
CA HIS A 11 11.29 3.78 -8.13
C HIS A 11 12.30 2.91 -8.86
N ARG A 12 11.83 1.96 -9.69
CA ARG A 12 12.66 1.05 -10.50
C ARG A 12 13.74 0.36 -9.67
N CYS A 13 13.33 -0.23 -8.53
CA CYS A 13 14.26 -0.86 -7.61
C CYS A 13 14.97 -2.06 -8.26
N PRO A 14 16.30 -2.14 -8.19
CA PRO A 14 17.03 -3.35 -8.62
C PRO A 14 16.53 -4.57 -7.85
N GLY A 15 16.26 -5.67 -8.57
CA GLY A 15 15.76 -6.90 -7.96
C GLY A 15 14.27 -6.88 -7.62
N CYS A 16 13.53 -5.87 -8.06
CA CYS A 16 12.08 -5.80 -7.84
C CYS A 16 11.37 -7.07 -8.33
N HIS A 17 10.40 -7.56 -7.53
CA HIS A 17 9.64 -8.77 -7.87
C HIS A 17 8.62 -8.55 -9.00
N ASN A 18 8.23 -7.31 -9.27
CA ASN A 18 7.20 -6.95 -10.25
C ASN A 18 7.67 -5.86 -11.23
N PRO A 19 8.78 -6.06 -11.97
CA PRO A 19 9.29 -5.01 -12.87
C PRO A 19 8.31 -4.69 -14.00
N GLN A 20 7.44 -5.61 -14.38
CA GLN A 20 6.39 -5.39 -15.38
C GLN A 20 5.38 -4.34 -14.94
N SER A 21 5.28 -4.03 -13.64
CA SER A 21 4.37 -3.02 -13.11
C SER A 21 4.92 -1.59 -13.15
N TRP A 22 6.19 -1.41 -13.57
CA TRP A 22 6.81 -0.09 -13.61
C TRP A 22 6.16 0.84 -14.64
N ASP A 23 5.70 0.28 -15.77
CA ASP A 23 5.07 1.04 -16.83
C ASP A 23 3.55 1.03 -16.62
N ILE A 24 2.97 2.23 -16.50
CA ILE A 24 1.51 2.38 -16.34
C ILE A 24 0.74 1.80 -17.54
N CYS A 25 1.34 1.76 -18.71
CA CYS A 25 0.70 1.21 -19.93
C CYS A 25 0.53 -0.30 -19.84
N ASN A 26 1.23 -0.99 -18.95
CA ASN A 26 1.07 -2.43 -18.76
C ASN A 26 -0.15 -2.79 -17.90
N GLY A 27 -0.80 -1.79 -17.32
CA GLY A 27 -2.00 -2.00 -16.51
C GLY A 27 -3.26 -2.13 -17.35
N LYS A 28 -4.27 -2.79 -16.77
CA LYS A 28 -5.62 -2.84 -17.33
C LYS A 28 -6.46 -1.75 -16.67
N LYS A 29 -7.18 -0.99 -17.50
CA LYS A 29 -8.15 -0.02 -16.96
C LYS A 29 -9.33 -0.74 -16.34
N MET A 30 -9.61 -0.44 -15.08
CA MET A 30 -10.77 -0.96 -14.37
C MET A 30 -11.50 0.20 -13.70
N SER A 31 -12.83 0.15 -13.72
CA SER A 31 -13.64 1.14 -13.01
C SER A 31 -13.59 0.90 -11.50
N LEU A 32 -13.84 1.95 -10.71
CA LEU A 32 -13.98 1.80 -9.26
C LEU A 32 -15.05 0.78 -8.88
N ASN A 33 -16.17 0.79 -9.60
CA ASN A 33 -17.26 -0.14 -9.31
C ASN A 33 -16.87 -1.60 -9.57
N GLU A 34 -16.11 -1.88 -10.63
CA GLU A 34 -15.60 -3.23 -10.91
C GLU A 34 -14.70 -3.72 -9.78
N ILE A 35 -13.75 -2.88 -9.35
CA ILE A 35 -12.81 -3.22 -8.27
C ILE A 35 -13.56 -3.43 -6.95
N LEU A 36 -14.49 -2.53 -6.63
CA LEU A 36 -15.31 -2.65 -5.40
C LEU A 36 -16.19 -3.88 -5.41
N SER A 37 -16.73 -4.27 -6.56
CA SER A 37 -17.51 -5.49 -6.68
C SER A 37 -16.70 -6.72 -6.30
N VAL A 38 -15.45 -6.81 -6.76
CA VAL A 38 -14.55 -7.91 -6.41
C VAL A 38 -14.23 -7.89 -4.91
N ILE A 39 -13.91 -6.73 -4.36
CA ILE A 39 -13.60 -6.57 -2.94
C ILE A 39 -14.79 -6.99 -2.06
N LYS A 40 -15.99 -6.56 -2.41
CA LYS A 40 -17.21 -6.87 -1.66
C LYS A 40 -17.66 -8.32 -1.81
N SER A 41 -17.24 -9.00 -2.88
CA SER A 41 -17.60 -10.41 -3.11
C SER A 41 -17.00 -11.36 -2.10
N ASN A 42 -15.98 -10.93 -1.35
CA ASN A 42 -15.35 -11.72 -0.30
C ASN A 42 -15.53 -11.02 1.05
N ASP A 43 -16.45 -11.57 1.87
CA ASP A 43 -16.82 -10.95 3.14
C ASP A 43 -15.71 -11.01 4.20
N PHE A 44 -14.77 -11.95 4.06
CA PHE A 44 -13.76 -12.22 5.09
C PHE A 44 -12.39 -11.60 4.80
N ASP A 45 -12.12 -11.28 3.55
CA ASP A 45 -10.80 -10.75 3.17
C ASP A 45 -10.72 -9.25 3.35
N ASN A 46 -9.66 -8.80 4.01
CA ASN A 46 -9.24 -7.41 4.00
C ASN A 46 -8.49 -7.08 2.70
N VAL A 47 -8.10 -5.83 2.53
CA VAL A 47 -7.59 -5.31 1.26
C VAL A 47 -6.11 -4.96 1.37
N THR A 48 -5.36 -5.24 0.33
CA THR A 48 -3.96 -4.82 0.17
C THR A 48 -3.81 -4.07 -1.16
N PHE A 49 -3.21 -2.90 -1.11
CA PHE A 49 -2.77 -2.17 -2.28
C PHE A 49 -1.29 -2.46 -2.53
N SER A 50 -0.97 -2.93 -3.71
CA SER A 50 0.39 -3.37 -4.07
C SER A 50 0.63 -3.17 -5.57
N GLY A 51 1.51 -3.94 -6.17
CA GLY A 51 1.82 -3.94 -7.60
C GLY A 51 3.02 -3.08 -7.90
N GLY A 52 2.86 -2.05 -8.77
CA GLY A 52 3.79 -0.95 -8.92
C GLY A 52 3.79 -0.13 -7.62
N ASP A 53 3.42 1.14 -7.69
CA ASP A 53 3.27 1.92 -6.47
C ASP A 53 1.89 2.59 -6.46
N PRO A 54 1.01 2.27 -5.48
CA PRO A 54 -0.29 2.92 -5.36
C PRO A 54 -0.19 4.45 -5.25
N PHE A 55 0.89 4.96 -4.67
CA PHE A 55 1.14 6.40 -4.57
C PHE A 55 1.57 7.05 -5.88
N PHE A 56 1.80 6.26 -6.94
CA PHE A 56 1.97 6.80 -8.29
C PHE A 56 0.63 7.28 -8.88
N GLN A 57 -0.48 6.74 -8.39
CA GLN A 57 -1.84 7.16 -8.77
C GLN A 57 -2.65 7.51 -7.51
N PRO A 58 -2.22 8.52 -6.73
CA PRO A 58 -2.80 8.77 -5.41
C PRO A 58 -4.27 9.19 -5.47
N GLU A 59 -4.67 9.92 -6.52
CA GLU A 59 -6.06 10.37 -6.66
C GLU A 59 -7.02 9.19 -6.82
N ALA A 60 -6.67 8.25 -7.71
CA ALA A 60 -7.51 7.08 -7.97
C ALA A 60 -7.57 6.15 -6.75
N PHE A 61 -6.44 5.89 -6.12
CA PHE A 61 -6.39 5.03 -4.93
C PHE A 61 -7.05 5.69 -3.71
N THR A 62 -7.00 7.01 -3.60
CA THR A 62 -7.73 7.74 -2.55
C THR A 62 -9.24 7.56 -2.69
N LYS A 63 -9.76 7.68 -3.91
CA LYS A 63 -11.18 7.45 -4.18
C LYS A 63 -11.60 6.01 -3.86
N LEU A 64 -10.78 5.05 -4.27
CA LEU A 64 -11.05 3.63 -3.99
C LEU A 64 -11.02 3.35 -2.48
N ALA A 65 -9.98 3.82 -1.80
CA ALA A 65 -9.80 3.60 -0.36
C ALA A 65 -10.95 4.21 0.44
N ARG A 66 -11.38 5.43 0.09
CA ARG A 66 -12.51 6.08 0.74
C ARG A 66 -13.78 5.24 0.61
N ARG A 67 -14.07 4.75 -0.59
CA ARG A 67 -15.27 3.93 -0.81
C ARG A 67 -15.20 2.59 -0.07
N ILE A 68 -14.01 1.98 0.00
CA ILE A 68 -13.82 0.75 0.80
C ILE A 68 -14.17 1.02 2.27
N LYS A 69 -13.69 2.14 2.82
CA LYS A 69 -13.96 2.50 4.22
C LYS A 69 -15.42 2.86 4.47
N GLU A 70 -16.08 3.52 3.51
CA GLU A 70 -17.48 3.90 3.64
C GLU A 70 -18.43 2.72 3.48
N GLU A 71 -18.10 1.75 2.62
CA GLU A 71 -19.00 0.68 2.20
C GLU A 71 -18.68 -0.68 2.83
N THR A 72 -17.55 -0.81 3.52
CA THR A 72 -17.12 -2.05 4.17
C THR A 72 -16.45 -1.76 5.52
N SER A 73 -16.24 -2.81 6.32
CA SER A 73 -15.46 -2.73 7.56
C SER A 73 -14.01 -3.21 7.38
N LYS A 74 -13.54 -3.35 6.15
CA LYS A 74 -12.24 -3.92 5.84
C LYS A 74 -11.11 -2.95 6.18
N ASN A 75 -9.96 -3.50 6.63
CA ASN A 75 -8.75 -2.72 6.75
C ASN A 75 -7.99 -2.72 5.41
N ILE A 76 -7.13 -1.72 5.25
CA ILE A 76 -6.33 -1.53 4.03
C ILE A 76 -4.85 -1.48 4.41
N TRP A 77 -4.07 -2.40 3.86
CA TRP A 77 -2.61 -2.36 3.87
C TRP A 77 -2.13 -1.83 2.54
N CYS A 78 -1.09 -1.02 2.55
CA CYS A 78 -0.55 -0.41 1.32
C CYS A 78 0.97 -0.52 1.29
N TYR A 79 1.48 -1.04 0.19
CA TYR A 79 2.91 -1.11 -0.08
C TYR A 79 3.33 0.09 -0.92
N THR A 80 4.44 0.72 -0.57
CA THR A 80 5.01 1.81 -1.34
C THR A 80 6.53 1.82 -1.26
N GLY A 81 7.17 2.35 -2.28
CA GLY A 81 8.61 2.63 -2.26
C GLY A 81 8.94 3.98 -1.65
N TYR A 82 7.95 4.86 -1.45
CA TYR A 82 8.16 6.11 -0.73
C TYR A 82 8.34 5.86 0.77
N LEU A 83 9.09 6.73 1.43
CA LEU A 83 9.12 6.76 2.89
C LEU A 83 7.89 7.51 3.41
N TYR A 84 7.43 7.14 4.60
CA TYR A 84 6.32 7.84 5.27
C TYR A 84 6.57 9.34 5.33
N GLU A 85 7.81 9.73 5.68
CA GLU A 85 8.22 11.14 5.75
C GLU A 85 8.11 11.87 4.42
N GLU A 86 8.42 11.19 3.30
CA GLU A 86 8.25 11.75 1.97
C GLU A 86 6.77 11.96 1.63
N ILE A 87 5.92 11.02 2.04
CA ILE A 87 4.48 11.09 1.77
C ILE A 87 3.84 12.23 2.54
N VAL A 88 4.12 12.37 3.84
CA VAL A 88 3.54 13.45 4.66
C VAL A 88 4.01 14.83 4.22
N ALA A 89 5.18 14.92 3.60
CA ALA A 89 5.71 16.17 3.05
C ALA A 89 5.04 16.59 1.74
N SER A 90 4.27 15.71 1.11
CA SER A 90 3.59 15.96 -0.16
C SER A 90 2.10 16.10 0.05
N ALA A 91 1.52 17.24 -0.32
CA ALA A 91 0.08 17.46 -0.25
C ALA A 91 -0.69 16.45 -1.11
N ARG A 92 -0.16 16.08 -2.28
CA ARG A 92 -0.80 15.14 -3.19
C ARG A 92 -0.72 13.70 -2.68
N LEU A 93 0.47 13.25 -2.27
CA LEU A 93 0.66 11.87 -1.82
C LEU A 93 -0.06 11.61 -0.50
N SER A 94 -0.09 12.59 0.40
CA SER A 94 -0.70 12.46 1.72
C SER A 94 -2.22 12.27 1.69
N LEU A 95 -2.89 12.54 0.57
CA LEU A 95 -4.34 12.36 0.44
C LEU A 95 -4.79 10.92 0.72
N LEU A 96 -3.97 9.94 0.41
CA LEU A 96 -4.30 8.53 0.59
C LEU A 96 -4.13 8.06 2.05
N LEU A 97 -3.22 8.68 2.80
CA LEU A 97 -2.84 8.21 4.15
C LEU A 97 -4.01 8.03 5.11
N PRO A 98 -5.01 8.94 5.19
CA PRO A 98 -6.09 8.80 6.17
C PRO A 98 -6.90 7.51 6.05
N TYR A 99 -6.83 6.84 4.89
CA TYR A 99 -7.60 5.63 4.61
C TYR A 99 -6.78 4.36 4.76
N ILE A 100 -5.47 4.47 4.99
CA ILE A 100 -4.56 3.33 5.11
C ILE A 100 -4.41 2.97 6.59
N ASP A 101 -4.54 1.68 6.91
CA ASP A 101 -4.36 1.18 8.26
C ASP A 101 -2.89 0.82 8.54
N VAL A 102 -2.25 0.12 7.60
CA VAL A 102 -0.83 -0.23 7.69
C VAL A 102 -0.13 0.12 6.38
N LEU A 103 0.96 0.85 6.49
CA LEU A 103 1.83 1.19 5.36
C LEU A 103 3.12 0.39 5.47
N VAL A 104 3.47 -0.31 4.39
CA VAL A 104 4.80 -0.91 4.25
C VAL A 104 5.60 0.05 3.37
N ASP A 105 6.53 0.79 3.98
CA ASP A 105 7.22 1.89 3.31
C ASP A 105 8.68 1.57 2.98
N GLY A 106 9.23 2.35 2.06
CA GLY A 106 10.61 2.25 1.67
C GLY A 106 10.85 1.37 0.45
N ARG A 107 11.87 1.74 -0.32
CA ARG A 107 12.23 1.02 -1.54
C ARG A 107 12.81 -0.34 -1.21
N PHE A 108 12.56 -1.32 -2.10
CA PHE A 108 13.25 -2.59 -2.00
C PHE A 108 14.76 -2.39 -2.25
N ILE A 109 15.58 -2.84 -1.31
CA ILE A 109 17.04 -2.80 -1.41
C ILE A 109 17.55 -4.23 -1.45
N GLU A 110 18.08 -4.65 -2.60
CA GLU A 110 18.47 -6.02 -2.86
C GLU A 110 19.51 -6.55 -1.88
N THR A 111 20.47 -5.70 -1.49
CA THR A 111 21.51 -6.05 -0.51
C THR A 111 20.96 -6.26 0.90
N GLN A 112 19.75 -5.82 1.17
CA GLN A 112 19.05 -6.00 2.45
C GLN A 112 17.90 -6.99 2.37
N LYS A 113 17.79 -7.72 1.25
CA LYS A 113 16.77 -8.75 1.05
C LYS A 113 16.83 -9.78 2.17
N ASP A 114 15.66 -10.08 2.74
CA ASP A 114 15.53 -11.06 3.82
C ASP A 114 14.17 -11.73 3.72
N THR A 115 14.16 -12.99 3.33
CA THR A 115 12.92 -13.76 3.13
C THR A 115 12.26 -14.20 4.43
N SER A 116 12.93 -14.01 5.58
CA SER A 116 12.36 -14.31 6.90
C SER A 116 11.48 -13.20 7.45
N LEU A 117 11.48 -12.03 6.82
CA LEU A 117 10.69 -10.88 7.29
C LEU A 117 9.21 -11.05 6.95
N PHE A 118 8.33 -10.64 7.90
CA PHE A 118 6.89 -10.59 7.64
C PHE A 118 6.55 -9.35 6.81
N PHE A 119 5.88 -9.57 5.67
CA PHE A 119 5.29 -8.53 4.80
C PHE A 119 6.28 -7.56 4.16
N ARG A 120 7.59 -7.76 4.33
CA ARG A 120 8.64 -6.90 3.77
C ARG A 120 9.59 -7.71 2.92
N GLY A 121 10.13 -7.08 1.88
CA GLY A 121 11.14 -7.73 1.02
C GLY A 121 12.57 -7.48 1.47
N SER A 122 12.82 -6.37 2.15
CA SER A 122 14.17 -5.99 2.63
C SER A 122 14.10 -5.33 4.00
N ARG A 123 15.20 -5.41 4.74
CA ARG A 123 15.25 -4.99 6.15
C ARG A 123 15.01 -3.50 6.37
N ASN A 124 15.30 -2.66 5.39
CA ASN A 124 15.09 -1.21 5.46
C ASN A 124 13.60 -0.82 5.45
N GLN A 125 12.73 -1.69 4.94
CA GLN A 125 11.30 -1.42 4.86
C GLN A 125 10.66 -1.53 6.24
N ARG A 126 9.66 -0.68 6.50
CA ARG A 126 8.99 -0.59 7.80
C ARG A 126 7.52 -0.96 7.67
N LEU A 127 6.96 -1.57 8.72
CA LEU A 127 5.51 -1.67 8.92
C LEU A 127 5.08 -0.49 9.78
N ILE A 128 4.25 0.39 9.25
CA ILE A 128 3.84 1.62 9.93
C ILE A 128 2.35 1.59 10.25
N ASP A 129 2.02 1.82 11.51
CA ASP A 129 0.64 2.03 11.96
C ASP A 129 0.24 3.46 11.58
N VAL A 130 -0.53 3.61 10.51
CA VAL A 130 -0.83 4.92 9.94
C VAL A 130 -1.73 5.75 10.87
N PRO A 131 -2.85 5.22 11.41
CA PRO A 131 -3.68 6.02 12.31
C PRO A 131 -2.91 6.58 13.51
N VAL A 132 -2.08 5.76 14.15
CA VAL A 132 -1.27 6.20 15.30
C VAL A 132 -0.22 7.21 14.84
N SER A 133 0.43 6.96 13.70
CA SER A 133 1.45 7.85 13.15
C SER A 133 0.90 9.24 12.84
N LEU A 134 -0.30 9.32 12.28
CA LEU A 134 -0.94 10.60 11.99
C LEU A 134 -1.28 11.37 13.28
N ARG A 135 -1.73 10.66 14.32
CA ARG A 135 -2.05 11.30 15.60
C ARG A 135 -0.80 11.81 16.33
N GLN A 136 0.32 11.10 16.21
CA GLN A 136 1.57 11.44 16.89
C GLN A 136 2.51 12.30 16.04
N ASP A 137 2.14 12.58 14.81
CA ASP A 137 2.91 13.37 13.85
C ASP A 137 4.34 12.82 13.64
N ARG A 138 4.46 11.51 13.62
CA ARG A 138 5.72 10.78 13.36
C ARG A 138 5.40 9.35 12.94
N ALA A 139 6.33 8.69 12.23
CA ALA A 139 6.19 7.27 11.90
C ALA A 139 6.24 6.42 13.17
N VAL A 140 5.16 5.66 13.40
CA VAL A 140 5.05 4.73 14.52
C VAL A 140 4.93 3.31 13.95
N GLU A 141 5.76 2.42 14.44
CA GLU A 141 5.81 1.05 13.94
C GLU A 141 4.55 0.27 14.31
N PHE A 142 4.05 -0.50 13.35
CA PHE A 142 2.96 -1.45 13.56
C PHE A 142 3.55 -2.73 14.15
N VAL A 143 3.00 -3.19 15.26
CA VAL A 143 3.41 -4.45 15.88
C VAL A 143 2.55 -5.58 15.33
N TYR A 144 3.17 -6.48 14.55
CA TYR A 144 2.49 -7.65 14.00
C TYR A 144 2.38 -8.74 15.06
N ASP A 145 1.14 -9.16 15.31
CA ASP A 145 0.85 -10.31 16.18
C ASP A 145 0.18 -11.40 15.32
N PRO A 146 0.85 -12.54 15.09
CA PRO A 146 0.28 -13.61 14.27
C PRO A 146 -1.04 -14.18 14.80
N VAL A 147 -1.32 -14.02 16.09
CA VAL A 147 -2.54 -14.54 16.72
C VAL A 147 -3.73 -13.60 16.52
N SER A 148 -3.50 -12.31 16.36
CA SER A 148 -4.54 -11.28 16.27
C SER A 148 -4.90 -10.84 14.85
N VAL A 149 -4.16 -11.29 13.85
CA VAL A 149 -4.35 -10.87 12.45
C VAL A 149 -5.14 -11.87 11.63
#